data_c77ca9d8b84e33fb2e15836b71242c27
#
_entry.id   c77ca9d8b84e33fb2e15836b71242c27
#
_cell.length_a   1.000
_cell.length_b   1.000
_cell.length_c   1.000
_cell.angle_alpha   90.00
_cell.angle_beta   90.00
_cell.angle_gamma   90.00
#
_symmetry.space_group_name_H-M   'P 1'
#
loop_
_entity.id
_entity.type
_entity.pdbx_description
1 polymer ?
#
loop_
_entity_poly.entity_id
_entity_poly.type
_entity_poly.pdbx_seq_one_letter_code
_entity_poly.pdbx_strand_id
1 'polypeptide(L)'
;MTTMSRRRFLKTAAYGAAGGGVLGTAASAPGVSGTDYAIQGVDVASYQGYPDWTSVKNSGKTFVFNKATEGTTYTNPYFATNWSRIKSAGLIRGAYHYGRPGTDPVAQADYFINTVHPTSGDLQMMLDIEVTDGKSPSQVRSWIVAFINRISARTGRPGIIYTGFYFWRDSAGNGSNLNCPLFLAAYVSNPSAYVPAAWPYYTFWQYTSSGSVPGISGNVDRDAFNGSTSGLNALRLP
;
A
#
# COMPACT_ATOMS: atom_id res chain seq x y z
N MET A 1 12.34 -16.93 11.68
CA MET A 1 12.43 -16.32 10.33
C MET A 1 12.16 -14.84 10.46
N THR A 2 13.19 -14.03 10.27
CA THR A 2 13.15 -12.57 10.51
C THR A 2 12.41 -11.92 9.35
N THR A 3 11.23 -11.38 9.61
CA THR A 3 10.47 -10.56 8.66
C THR A 3 11.33 -9.38 8.25
N MET A 4 11.72 -9.30 6.99
CA MET A 4 12.49 -8.18 6.45
C MET A 4 11.64 -6.92 6.55
N SER A 5 12.11 -5.95 7.34
CA SER A 5 11.46 -4.66 7.53
C SER A 5 11.40 -3.91 6.19
N ARG A 6 10.23 -3.33 5.83
CA ARG A 6 10.00 -2.39 4.72
C ARG A 6 11.09 -1.31 4.59
N ARG A 7 11.80 -1.01 5.70
CA ARG A 7 12.87 -0.01 5.77
C ARG A 7 14.10 -0.30 4.92
N ARG A 8 14.32 -1.55 4.45
CA ARG A 8 15.56 -1.90 3.75
C ARG A 8 15.53 -1.58 2.25
N PHE A 9 14.38 -1.60 1.61
CA PHE A 9 14.28 -1.41 0.15
C PHE A 9 14.38 0.07 -0.28
N LEU A 10 13.90 1.01 0.54
CA LEU A 10 13.89 2.44 0.17
C LEU A 10 15.20 3.17 0.44
N LYS A 11 16.11 2.59 1.25
CA LYS A 11 17.45 3.18 1.48
C LYS A 11 18.41 3.04 0.29
N THR A 12 18.16 2.11 -0.64
CA THR A 12 19.05 1.87 -1.79
C THR A 12 18.73 2.76 -2.99
N ALA A 13 17.60 3.44 -3.01
CA ALA A 13 17.20 4.34 -4.11
C ALA A 13 17.78 5.77 -4.02
N ALA A 14 18.55 6.09 -2.97
CA ALA A 14 19.11 7.43 -2.75
C ALA A 14 20.52 7.63 -3.35
N TYR A 15 21.11 6.65 -4.02
CA TYR A 15 22.44 6.77 -4.63
C TYR A 15 22.38 6.53 -6.15
N GLY A 16 22.43 7.65 -6.90
CA GLY A 16 22.63 7.57 -8.33
C GLY A 16 22.24 8.80 -9.13
N ALA A 17 22.78 9.98 -8.80
CA ALA A 17 22.80 11.09 -9.74
C ALA A 17 24.08 11.91 -9.51
N ALA A 18 25.18 11.42 -10.07
CA ALA A 18 26.38 12.23 -10.34
C ALA A 18 26.62 12.18 -11.84
N GLY A 19 26.20 13.19 -12.56
CA GLY A 19 26.49 13.42 -13.97
C GLY A 19 26.22 14.88 -14.29
N GLY A 20 27.30 15.69 -14.35
CA GLY A 20 27.24 17.13 -14.55
C GLY A 20 26.76 17.53 -15.94
N GLY A 21 26.13 18.70 -16.02
CA GLY A 21 25.83 19.33 -17.29
C GLY A 21 24.80 20.47 -17.16
N VAL A 22 25.28 21.70 -17.18
CA VAL A 22 24.64 22.98 -17.59
C VAL A 22 23.48 23.50 -16.71
N LEU A 23 23.79 24.59 -16.02
CA LEU A 23 22.91 25.49 -15.27
C LEU A 23 21.87 26.16 -16.19
N GLY A 24 20.67 25.60 -16.16
CA GLY A 24 19.45 26.33 -16.48
C GLY A 24 18.67 26.45 -15.19
N THR A 25 18.40 27.65 -14.69
CA THR A 25 17.55 27.88 -13.53
C THR A 25 16.09 27.61 -13.91
N ALA A 26 15.71 26.35 -13.97
CA ALA A 26 14.30 25.96 -13.93
C ALA A 26 13.87 26.14 -12.48
N ALA A 27 12.97 27.08 -12.20
CA ALA A 27 12.27 27.15 -10.93
C ALA A 27 11.61 25.78 -10.68
N SER A 28 12.09 25.06 -9.69
CA SER A 28 11.46 23.82 -9.27
C SER A 28 10.05 24.15 -8.82
N ALA A 29 9.06 23.49 -9.38
CA ALA A 29 7.70 23.57 -8.85
C ALA A 29 7.72 23.27 -7.34
N PRO A 30 6.93 23.97 -6.51
CA PRO A 30 6.91 23.73 -5.07
C PRO A 30 6.60 22.26 -4.82
N GLY A 31 7.40 21.63 -3.96
CA GLY A 31 7.20 20.23 -3.57
C GLY A 31 5.84 20.05 -2.89
N VAL A 32 5.15 18.97 -3.21
CA VAL A 32 3.89 18.60 -2.57
C VAL A 32 4.19 17.78 -1.32
N SER A 33 3.57 18.13 -0.19
CA SER A 33 3.63 17.33 1.04
C SER A 33 2.41 16.40 1.11
N GLY A 34 2.58 15.18 1.61
CA GLY A 34 1.44 14.31 1.88
C GLY A 34 0.42 14.90 2.85
N THR A 35 0.83 15.88 3.67
CA THR A 35 -0.07 16.62 4.57
C THR A 35 -0.97 17.61 3.86
N ASP A 36 -0.69 17.97 2.61
CA ASP A 36 -1.50 18.91 1.81
C ASP A 36 -2.79 18.25 1.28
N TYR A 37 -2.89 16.91 1.38
CA TYR A 37 -4.07 16.17 0.97
C TYR A 37 -5.14 16.20 2.07
N ALA A 38 -6.38 16.51 1.67
CA ALA A 38 -7.50 16.62 2.61
C ALA A 38 -7.89 15.27 3.26
N ILE A 39 -7.60 14.16 2.59
CA ILE A 39 -7.96 12.80 3.06
C ILE A 39 -6.68 12.06 3.43
N GLN A 40 -6.51 11.86 4.73
CA GLN A 40 -5.32 11.26 5.34
C GLN A 40 -5.63 9.88 5.92
N GLY A 41 -4.66 8.98 5.84
CA GLY A 41 -4.72 7.66 6.43
C GLY A 41 -3.41 7.22 7.06
N VAL A 42 -3.40 5.98 7.47
CA VAL A 42 -2.21 5.26 7.95
C VAL A 42 -2.28 3.82 7.47
N ASP A 43 -1.12 3.18 7.28
CA ASP A 43 -1.07 1.74 7.21
C ASP A 43 -0.28 1.17 8.39
N VAL A 44 -0.73 0.01 8.89
CA VAL A 44 -0.20 -0.62 10.10
C VAL A 44 0.05 -2.11 9.90
N ALA A 45 1.01 -2.63 10.65
CA ALA A 45 1.33 -4.04 10.72
C ALA A 45 1.38 -4.51 12.21
N SER A 46 2.00 -5.64 12.46
CA SER A 46 2.17 -6.14 13.84
C SER A 46 3.04 -5.24 14.74
N TYR A 47 3.84 -4.37 14.15
CA TYR A 47 4.73 -3.46 14.90
C TYR A 47 3.98 -2.44 15.75
N GLN A 48 2.77 -2.03 15.32
CA GLN A 48 1.95 -1.04 16.01
C GLN A 48 1.06 -1.66 17.10
N GLY A 49 0.99 -2.99 17.20
CA GLY A 49 0.24 -3.70 18.24
C GLY A 49 -1.26 -3.35 18.23
N TYR A 50 -1.74 -2.78 19.32
CA TYR A 50 -3.13 -2.34 19.50
C TYR A 50 -3.21 -0.81 19.61
N PRO A 51 -3.33 -0.07 18.50
CA PRO A 51 -3.54 1.37 18.54
C PRO A 51 -4.86 1.77 19.22
N ASP A 52 -4.88 2.98 19.77
CA ASP A 52 -6.13 3.66 20.13
C ASP A 52 -6.75 4.29 18.86
N TRP A 53 -7.65 3.56 18.24
CA TRP A 53 -8.27 3.99 16.99
C TRP A 53 -9.18 5.20 17.14
N THR A 54 -9.71 5.48 18.34
CA THR A 54 -10.45 6.70 18.63
C THR A 54 -9.54 7.92 18.55
N SER A 55 -8.37 7.85 19.17
CA SER A 55 -7.36 8.91 19.07
C SER A 55 -6.86 9.09 17.65
N VAL A 56 -6.66 7.99 16.88
CA VAL A 56 -6.30 8.03 15.45
C VAL A 56 -7.38 8.78 14.65
N LYS A 57 -8.65 8.45 14.85
CA LYS A 57 -9.77 9.15 14.20
C LYS A 57 -9.81 10.63 14.55
N ASN A 58 -9.69 10.96 15.82
CA ASN A 58 -9.72 12.34 16.32
C ASN A 58 -8.53 13.18 15.83
N SER A 59 -7.42 12.53 15.41
CA SER A 59 -6.28 13.20 14.78
C SER A 59 -6.51 13.55 13.30
N GLY A 60 -7.75 13.37 12.79
CA GLY A 60 -8.13 13.70 11.42
C GLY A 60 -7.89 12.59 10.39
N LYS A 61 -7.57 11.36 10.82
CA LYS A 61 -7.43 10.25 9.89
C LYS A 61 -8.79 9.75 9.43
N THR A 62 -8.87 9.40 8.15
CA THR A 62 -10.12 8.97 7.50
C THR A 62 -10.11 7.47 7.22
N PHE A 63 -8.96 6.90 6.83
CA PHE A 63 -8.83 5.50 6.47
C PHE A 63 -7.60 4.85 7.10
N VAL A 64 -7.65 3.51 7.17
CA VAL A 64 -6.56 2.67 7.69
C VAL A 64 -6.42 1.44 6.82
N PHE A 65 -5.21 1.12 6.37
CA PHE A 65 -4.89 -0.20 5.86
C PHE A 65 -4.18 -1.03 6.94
N ASN A 66 -4.70 -2.22 7.23
CA ASN A 66 -4.17 -3.11 8.28
C ASN A 66 -3.63 -4.40 7.64
N LYS A 67 -2.35 -4.74 7.91
CA LYS A 67 -1.77 -6.02 7.47
C LYS A 67 -2.60 -7.16 8.01
N ALA A 68 -3.14 -8.00 7.11
CA ALA A 68 -3.84 -9.20 7.50
C ALA A 68 -2.91 -10.42 7.44
N THR A 69 -2.29 -10.65 6.29
CA THR A 69 -1.56 -11.88 6.00
C THR A 69 -0.27 -11.63 5.22
N GLU A 70 0.60 -12.63 5.20
CA GLU A 70 1.80 -12.70 4.35
C GLU A 70 2.01 -14.15 3.90
N GLY A 71 2.28 -14.37 2.62
CA GLY A 71 2.45 -15.72 2.08
C GLY A 71 1.21 -16.58 2.33
N THR A 72 1.40 -17.87 2.54
CA THR A 72 0.29 -18.83 2.75
C THR A 72 0.05 -19.19 4.21
N THR A 73 0.83 -18.66 5.16
CA THR A 73 0.82 -19.17 6.54
C THR A 73 0.85 -18.11 7.63
N TYR A 74 1.28 -16.88 7.33
CA TYR A 74 1.36 -15.83 8.33
C TYR A 74 0.07 -15.02 8.39
N THR A 75 -0.55 -14.98 9.57
CA THR A 75 -1.60 -14.04 9.95
C THR A 75 -1.04 -13.04 10.96
N ASN A 76 -1.28 -11.75 10.78
CA ASN A 76 -0.94 -10.74 11.78
C ASN A 76 -1.75 -11.00 13.06
N PRO A 77 -1.10 -11.26 14.21
CA PRO A 77 -1.78 -11.62 15.45
C PRO A 77 -2.71 -10.53 16.00
N TYR A 78 -2.49 -9.28 15.59
CA TYR A 78 -3.30 -8.13 15.99
C TYR A 78 -4.44 -7.82 15.01
N PHE A 79 -4.49 -8.53 13.86
CA PHE A 79 -5.41 -8.20 12.77
C PHE A 79 -6.87 -8.20 13.19
N ALA A 80 -7.37 -9.30 13.72
CA ALA A 80 -8.80 -9.46 14.00
C ALA A 80 -9.34 -8.40 14.98
N THR A 81 -8.57 -8.12 16.04
CA THR A 81 -8.93 -7.09 17.02
C THR A 81 -8.91 -5.69 16.41
N ASN A 82 -7.82 -5.34 15.68
CA ASN A 82 -7.71 -4.04 15.02
C ASN A 82 -8.78 -3.88 13.94
N TRP A 83 -9.06 -4.93 13.15
CA TRP A 83 -10.07 -4.94 12.10
C TRP A 83 -11.44 -4.52 12.60
N SER A 84 -11.86 -5.06 13.75
CA SER A 84 -13.11 -4.68 14.42
C SER A 84 -13.06 -3.25 14.97
N ARG A 85 -11.98 -2.90 15.70
CA ARG A 85 -11.86 -1.61 16.38
C ARG A 85 -11.73 -0.42 15.42
N ILE A 86 -11.07 -0.58 14.26
CA ILE A 86 -10.98 0.46 13.21
C ILE A 86 -12.38 0.85 12.75
N LYS A 87 -13.24 -0.14 12.45
CA LYS A 87 -14.62 0.10 12.04
C LYS A 87 -15.44 0.75 13.15
N SER A 88 -15.30 0.28 14.38
CA SER A 88 -16.00 0.82 15.56
C SER A 88 -15.63 2.29 15.85
N ALA A 89 -14.40 2.70 15.52
CA ALA A 89 -13.93 4.09 15.64
C ALA A 89 -14.43 4.99 14.49
N GLY A 90 -15.19 4.47 13.52
CA GLY A 90 -15.70 5.21 12.37
C GLY A 90 -14.62 5.54 11.32
N LEU A 91 -13.53 4.77 11.28
CA LEU A 91 -12.52 4.82 10.24
C LEU A 91 -12.90 3.88 9.09
N ILE A 92 -12.63 4.30 7.84
CA ILE A 92 -12.77 3.42 6.68
C ILE A 92 -11.60 2.44 6.71
N ARG A 93 -11.89 1.14 6.77
CA ARG A 93 -10.87 0.12 6.90
C ARG A 93 -10.58 -0.55 5.57
N GLY A 94 -9.31 -0.85 5.33
CA GLY A 94 -8.80 -1.69 4.28
C GLY A 94 -7.84 -2.73 4.87
N ALA A 95 -7.69 -3.85 4.20
CA ALA A 95 -6.74 -4.87 4.57
C ALA A 95 -5.70 -5.04 3.47
N TYR A 96 -4.47 -5.44 3.85
CA TYR A 96 -3.46 -5.80 2.88
C TYR A 96 -2.81 -7.15 3.14
N HIS A 97 -2.37 -7.74 2.05
CA HIS A 97 -1.58 -8.97 2.00
C HIS A 97 -0.18 -8.67 1.50
N TYR A 98 0.83 -9.08 2.23
CA TYR A 98 2.22 -9.02 1.75
C TYR A 98 2.51 -10.22 0.84
N GLY A 99 2.65 -9.93 -0.44
CA GLY A 99 2.82 -10.94 -1.49
C GLY A 99 4.20 -11.60 -1.44
N ARG A 100 4.24 -12.93 -1.55
CA ARG A 100 5.44 -13.75 -1.58
C ARG A 100 5.47 -14.57 -2.89
N PRO A 101 6.11 -14.04 -3.95
CA PRO A 101 6.14 -14.70 -5.27
C PRO A 101 6.78 -16.10 -5.29
N GLY A 102 7.44 -16.48 -4.22
CA GLY A 102 7.99 -17.84 -4.03
C GLY A 102 6.95 -18.93 -3.82
N THR A 103 5.70 -18.57 -3.50
CA THR A 103 4.60 -19.52 -3.24
C THR A 103 3.36 -19.20 -4.07
N ASP A 104 2.41 -20.12 -4.13
CA ASP A 104 1.24 -20.06 -5.02
C ASP A 104 0.40 -18.79 -4.82
N PRO A 105 0.12 -18.00 -5.88
CA PRO A 105 -0.62 -16.74 -5.79
C PRO A 105 -2.10 -16.94 -5.47
N VAL A 106 -2.72 -18.01 -5.97
CA VAL A 106 -4.15 -18.28 -5.77
C VAL A 106 -4.39 -18.69 -4.33
N ALA A 107 -3.52 -19.57 -3.78
CA ALA A 107 -3.58 -19.97 -2.38
C ALA A 107 -3.38 -18.75 -1.45
N GLN A 108 -2.47 -17.83 -1.79
CA GLN A 108 -2.28 -16.60 -1.02
C GLN A 108 -3.50 -15.68 -1.07
N ALA A 109 -4.10 -15.49 -2.23
CA ALA A 109 -5.31 -14.68 -2.39
C ALA A 109 -6.49 -15.28 -1.59
N ASP A 110 -6.67 -16.59 -1.65
CA ASP A 110 -7.72 -17.29 -0.88
C ASP A 110 -7.46 -17.19 0.63
N TYR A 111 -6.21 -17.40 1.05
CA TYR A 111 -5.82 -17.25 2.45
C TYR A 111 -6.11 -15.83 2.98
N PHE A 112 -5.78 -14.81 2.18
CA PHE A 112 -6.04 -13.42 2.50
C PHE A 112 -7.54 -13.14 2.65
N ILE A 113 -8.35 -13.50 1.65
CA ILE A 113 -9.82 -13.29 1.67
C ILE A 113 -10.46 -14.02 2.85
N ASN A 114 -10.06 -15.29 3.07
CA ASN A 114 -10.61 -16.12 4.15
C ASN A 114 -10.16 -15.65 5.54
N THR A 115 -9.07 -14.87 5.66
CA THR A 115 -8.65 -14.26 6.92
C THR A 115 -9.40 -12.96 7.19
N VAL A 116 -9.60 -12.14 6.14
CA VAL A 116 -10.21 -10.81 6.29
C VAL A 116 -11.73 -10.87 6.42
N HIS A 117 -12.40 -11.79 5.69
CA HIS A 117 -13.85 -11.79 5.55
C HIS A 117 -14.38 -10.39 5.21
N PRO A 118 -13.99 -9.82 4.06
CA PRO A 118 -14.34 -8.46 3.70
C PRO A 118 -15.87 -8.31 3.57
N THR A 119 -16.38 -7.17 4.00
CA THR A 119 -17.81 -6.85 3.97
C THR A 119 -18.07 -5.57 3.21
N SER A 120 -19.35 -5.35 2.85
CA SER A 120 -19.78 -4.06 2.27
C SER A 120 -19.26 -2.88 3.09
N GLY A 121 -18.75 -1.89 2.37
CA GLY A 121 -18.17 -0.68 2.95
C GLY A 121 -16.70 -0.76 3.35
N ASP A 122 -16.07 -1.93 3.36
CA ASP A 122 -14.61 -2.05 3.49
C ASP A 122 -13.92 -1.61 2.18
N LEU A 123 -12.69 -1.13 2.23
CA LEU A 123 -11.91 -0.83 1.01
C LEU A 123 -11.58 -2.13 0.25
N GLN A 124 -11.37 -1.99 -1.04
CA GLN A 124 -10.89 -3.09 -1.88
C GLN A 124 -9.64 -3.74 -1.26
N MET A 125 -9.50 -5.05 -1.45
CA MET A 125 -8.38 -5.85 -0.97
C MET A 125 -7.07 -5.34 -1.58
N MET A 126 -6.02 -5.16 -0.79
CA MET A 126 -4.75 -4.61 -1.27
C MET A 126 -3.66 -5.67 -1.31
N LEU A 127 -3.02 -5.81 -2.47
CA LEU A 127 -1.77 -6.52 -2.63
C LEU A 127 -0.60 -5.57 -2.38
N ASP A 128 0.22 -5.89 -1.40
CA ASP A 128 1.53 -5.28 -1.14
C ASP A 128 2.60 -6.14 -1.80
N ILE A 129 3.22 -5.65 -2.88
CA ILE A 129 4.21 -6.38 -3.65
C ILE A 129 5.52 -5.59 -3.76
N GLU A 130 6.53 -6.07 -3.03
CA GLU A 130 7.83 -5.41 -2.86
C GLU A 130 9.02 -6.38 -2.91
N VAL A 131 8.77 -7.68 -3.05
CA VAL A 131 9.81 -8.72 -3.08
C VAL A 131 9.61 -9.65 -4.26
N THR A 132 10.70 -10.24 -4.73
CA THR A 132 10.67 -11.19 -5.84
C THR A 132 10.75 -12.64 -5.39
N ASP A 133 11.23 -12.90 -4.18
CA ASP A 133 11.59 -14.24 -3.67
C ASP A 133 12.47 -15.03 -4.66
N GLY A 134 13.36 -14.32 -5.36
CA GLY A 134 14.27 -14.92 -6.37
C GLY A 134 13.63 -15.23 -7.73
N LYS A 135 12.37 -14.81 -7.95
CA LYS A 135 11.70 -14.97 -9.24
C LYS A 135 12.15 -13.90 -10.22
N SER A 136 12.17 -14.24 -11.51
CA SER A 136 12.40 -13.28 -12.59
C SER A 136 11.25 -12.27 -12.70
N PRO A 137 11.45 -11.11 -13.33
CA PRO A 137 10.41 -10.12 -13.51
C PRO A 137 9.15 -10.67 -14.21
N SER A 138 9.30 -11.55 -15.19
CA SER A 138 8.18 -12.19 -15.87
C SER A 138 7.41 -13.15 -14.96
N GLN A 139 8.10 -13.88 -14.10
CA GLN A 139 7.47 -14.77 -13.11
C GLN A 139 6.73 -13.98 -12.03
N VAL A 140 7.33 -12.89 -11.52
CA VAL A 140 6.65 -11.98 -10.58
C VAL A 140 5.41 -11.39 -11.23
N ARG A 141 5.51 -10.98 -12.50
CA ARG A 141 4.36 -10.47 -13.24
C ARG A 141 3.23 -11.49 -13.36
N SER A 142 3.54 -12.72 -13.75
CA SER A 142 2.54 -13.80 -13.86
C SER A 142 1.88 -14.09 -12.51
N TRP A 143 2.67 -14.05 -11.44
CA TRP A 143 2.20 -14.20 -10.06
C TRP A 143 1.20 -13.11 -9.68
N ILE A 144 1.53 -11.82 -9.93
CA ILE A 144 0.64 -10.68 -9.68
C ILE A 144 -0.68 -10.84 -10.43
N VAL A 145 -0.64 -11.20 -11.72
CA VAL A 145 -1.84 -11.41 -12.54
C VAL A 145 -2.74 -12.49 -11.93
N ALA A 146 -2.18 -13.63 -11.55
CA ALA A 146 -2.96 -14.72 -10.97
C ALA A 146 -3.58 -14.34 -9.62
N PHE A 147 -2.82 -13.65 -8.75
CA PHE A 147 -3.31 -13.14 -7.47
C PHE A 147 -4.48 -12.16 -7.65
N ILE A 148 -4.32 -11.14 -8.49
CA ILE A 148 -5.33 -10.12 -8.73
C ILE A 148 -6.58 -10.71 -9.40
N ASN A 149 -6.42 -11.62 -10.36
CA ASN A 149 -7.56 -12.31 -10.97
C ASN A 149 -8.36 -13.10 -9.92
N ARG A 150 -7.68 -13.74 -8.95
CA ARG A 150 -8.36 -14.46 -7.87
C ARG A 150 -9.09 -13.51 -6.93
N ILE A 151 -8.48 -12.38 -6.55
CA ILE A 151 -9.14 -11.32 -5.76
C ILE A 151 -10.39 -10.84 -6.48
N SER A 152 -10.26 -10.48 -7.77
CA SER A 152 -11.38 -9.97 -8.58
C SER A 152 -12.53 -10.98 -8.67
N ALA A 153 -12.22 -12.25 -8.92
CA ALA A 153 -13.21 -13.31 -9.01
C ALA A 153 -13.99 -13.55 -7.70
N ARG A 154 -13.32 -13.32 -6.54
CA ARG A 154 -13.90 -13.58 -5.23
C ARG A 154 -14.62 -12.36 -4.62
N THR A 155 -14.22 -11.14 -5.00
CA THR A 155 -14.73 -9.90 -4.39
C THR A 155 -15.52 -9.01 -5.36
N GLY A 156 -15.52 -9.32 -6.65
CA GLY A 156 -16.11 -8.49 -7.68
C GLY A 156 -15.33 -7.20 -7.99
N ARG A 157 -14.13 -7.04 -7.40
CA ARG A 157 -13.27 -5.86 -7.57
C ARG A 157 -11.81 -6.29 -7.79
N PRO A 158 -11.03 -5.58 -8.64
CA PRO A 158 -9.65 -5.98 -8.96
C PRO A 158 -8.69 -5.87 -7.77
N GLY A 159 -9.04 -5.12 -6.75
CA GLY A 159 -8.15 -4.83 -5.63
C GLY A 159 -7.28 -3.60 -5.88
N ILE A 160 -6.39 -3.31 -4.93
CA ILE A 160 -5.43 -2.21 -4.96
C ILE A 160 -4.04 -2.81 -5.04
N ILE A 161 -3.13 -2.23 -5.82
CA ILE A 161 -1.71 -2.62 -5.84
C ILE A 161 -0.90 -1.56 -5.09
N TYR A 162 -0.26 -1.97 -3.98
CA TYR A 162 0.80 -1.20 -3.32
C TYR A 162 2.15 -1.66 -3.84
N THR A 163 2.94 -0.70 -4.31
CA THR A 163 4.30 -0.94 -4.82
C THR A 163 5.10 0.36 -4.90
N GLY A 164 6.43 0.24 -5.06
CA GLY A 164 7.32 1.33 -5.40
C GLY A 164 7.62 1.37 -6.91
N PHE A 165 7.95 2.57 -7.42
CA PHE A 165 8.28 2.79 -8.84
C PHE A 165 9.34 1.84 -9.38
N TYR A 166 10.49 1.75 -8.69
CA TYR A 166 11.60 0.91 -9.15
C TYR A 166 11.27 -0.58 -9.10
N PHE A 167 10.57 -1.03 -8.06
CA PHE A 167 10.15 -2.43 -7.98
C PHE A 167 9.23 -2.80 -9.15
N TRP A 168 8.22 -1.97 -9.45
CA TRP A 168 7.32 -2.24 -10.56
C TRP A 168 8.04 -2.28 -11.91
N ARG A 169 8.90 -1.29 -12.15
CA ARG A 169 9.64 -1.17 -13.40
C ARG A 169 10.63 -2.33 -13.61
N ASP A 170 11.42 -2.65 -12.58
CA ASP A 170 12.59 -3.50 -12.72
C ASP A 170 12.34 -4.96 -12.30
N SER A 171 11.42 -5.17 -11.34
CA SER A 171 11.22 -6.47 -10.68
C SER A 171 9.84 -7.08 -10.92
N ALA A 172 8.83 -6.27 -11.27
CA ALA A 172 7.47 -6.75 -11.56
C ALA A 172 7.15 -6.80 -13.06
N GLY A 173 8.16 -6.72 -13.93
CA GLY A 173 8.02 -6.84 -15.37
C GLY A 173 7.36 -5.66 -16.06
N ASN A 174 7.21 -4.51 -15.40
CA ASN A 174 6.65 -3.26 -15.93
C ASN A 174 5.36 -3.43 -16.75
N GLY A 175 4.50 -4.37 -16.33
CA GLY A 175 3.26 -4.71 -17.05
C GLY A 175 2.10 -3.76 -16.76
N SER A 176 0.93 -4.04 -17.33
CA SER A 176 -0.29 -3.25 -17.12
C SER A 176 -0.72 -3.20 -15.66
N ASN A 177 -1.55 -2.21 -15.29
CA ASN A 177 -2.09 -2.04 -13.93
C ASN A 177 -3.22 -3.01 -13.56
N LEU A 178 -3.69 -3.86 -14.47
CA LEU A 178 -4.79 -4.80 -14.27
C LEU A 178 -6.09 -4.13 -13.76
N ASN A 179 -6.30 -2.87 -14.15
CA ASN A 179 -7.40 -2.01 -13.67
C ASN A 179 -7.39 -1.78 -12.13
N CYS A 180 -6.25 -2.03 -11.47
CA CYS A 180 -6.08 -1.79 -10.05
C CYS A 180 -5.70 -0.33 -9.79
N PRO A 181 -6.29 0.35 -8.78
CA PRO A 181 -5.76 1.59 -8.26
C PRO A 181 -4.33 1.42 -7.72
N LEU A 182 -3.48 2.43 -7.92
CA LEU A 182 -2.11 2.44 -7.40
C LEU A 182 -2.05 3.01 -5.99
N PHE A 183 -1.47 2.27 -5.07
CA PHE A 183 -0.97 2.79 -3.82
C PHE A 183 0.56 2.92 -3.94
N LEU A 184 1.03 4.14 -4.14
CA LEU A 184 2.43 4.43 -4.41
C LEU A 184 3.23 4.58 -3.12
N ALA A 185 4.29 3.80 -2.96
CA ALA A 185 5.31 4.03 -1.94
C ALA A 185 6.41 4.93 -2.51
N ALA A 186 6.46 6.19 -2.04
CA ALA A 186 7.47 7.14 -2.47
C ALA A 186 7.69 8.24 -1.42
N TYR A 187 8.88 8.30 -0.82
CA TYR A 187 9.20 9.28 0.24
C TYR A 187 9.94 10.47 -0.38
N VAL A 188 9.21 11.23 -1.17
CA VAL A 188 9.71 12.33 -2.02
C VAL A 188 8.74 13.51 -1.98
N SER A 189 9.19 14.68 -2.44
CA SER A 189 8.35 15.88 -2.55
C SER A 189 7.56 15.97 -3.87
N ASN A 190 7.85 15.11 -4.85
CA ASN A 190 7.11 15.03 -6.11
C ASN A 190 6.78 13.56 -6.44
N PRO A 191 5.72 13.00 -5.87
CA PRO A 191 5.34 11.60 -6.10
C PRO A 191 4.92 11.31 -7.54
N SER A 192 4.42 12.31 -8.28
CA SER A 192 3.98 12.12 -9.68
C SER A 192 5.12 11.68 -10.60
N ALA A 193 6.37 12.06 -10.31
CA ALA A 193 7.54 11.60 -11.05
C ALA A 193 7.88 10.12 -10.84
N TYR A 194 7.27 9.50 -9.84
CA TYR A 194 7.49 8.11 -9.45
C TYR A 194 6.28 7.21 -9.71
N VAL A 195 5.31 7.67 -10.50
CA VAL A 195 4.19 6.83 -10.94
C VAL A 195 4.70 5.92 -12.06
N PRO A 196 4.60 4.57 -11.92
CA PRO A 196 4.96 3.68 -13.01
C PRO A 196 4.07 3.91 -14.22
N ALA A 197 4.62 3.75 -15.43
CA ALA A 197 3.94 4.07 -16.70
C ALA A 197 2.60 3.34 -16.92
N ALA A 198 2.35 2.27 -16.17
CA ALA A 198 1.09 1.53 -16.20
C ALA A 198 -0.11 2.32 -15.63
N TRP A 199 0.15 3.34 -14.84
CA TRP A 199 -0.89 4.17 -14.21
C TRP A 199 -0.78 5.61 -14.68
N PRO A 200 -1.91 6.30 -14.93
CA PRO A 200 -1.90 7.72 -15.25
C PRO A 200 -1.62 8.61 -14.01
N TYR A 201 -1.91 8.08 -12.81
CA TYR A 201 -1.72 8.75 -11.53
C TYR A 201 -1.71 7.72 -10.40
N TYR A 202 -1.24 8.12 -9.21
CA TYR A 202 -1.42 7.34 -7.98
C TYR A 202 -2.79 7.67 -7.36
N THR A 203 -3.39 6.66 -6.73
CA THR A 203 -4.66 6.79 -5.99
C THR A 203 -4.41 7.02 -4.50
N PHE A 204 -3.46 6.29 -3.94
CA PHE A 204 -2.94 6.50 -2.59
C PHE A 204 -1.43 6.74 -2.66
N TRP A 205 -0.92 7.48 -1.70
CA TRP A 205 0.49 7.78 -1.58
C TRP A 205 0.96 7.61 -0.13
N GLN A 206 1.84 6.62 0.11
CA GLN A 206 2.58 6.51 1.35
C GLN A 206 3.79 7.45 1.25
N TYR A 207 3.74 8.54 2.01
CA TYR A 207 4.73 9.61 1.92
C TYR A 207 5.80 9.57 3.01
N THR A 208 5.63 8.75 4.05
CA THR A 208 6.63 8.50 5.09
C THR A 208 6.38 7.18 5.80
N SER A 209 7.46 6.55 6.26
CA SER A 209 7.44 5.35 7.12
C SER A 209 7.87 5.64 8.56
N SER A 210 8.02 6.91 8.92
CA SER A 210 8.50 7.35 10.23
C SER A 210 7.63 8.44 10.83
N GLY A 211 6.35 8.47 10.46
CA GLY A 211 5.38 9.42 10.97
C GLY A 211 5.02 9.15 12.44
N SER A 212 4.44 10.16 13.08
CA SER A 212 3.79 10.04 14.39
C SER A 212 2.32 10.39 14.25
N VAL A 213 1.45 9.60 14.88
CA VAL A 213 0.00 9.81 14.89
C VAL A 213 -0.51 9.54 16.30
N PRO A 214 -1.31 10.44 16.90
CA PRO A 214 -1.94 10.19 18.19
C PRO A 214 -2.69 8.86 18.19
N GLY A 215 -2.51 8.07 19.25
CA GLY A 215 -3.09 6.73 19.36
C GLY A 215 -2.22 5.59 18.84
N ILE A 216 -1.08 5.88 18.19
CA ILE A 216 -0.13 4.87 17.71
C ILE A 216 1.23 5.12 18.37
N SER A 217 1.76 4.10 19.03
CA SER A 217 3.09 4.16 19.63
C SER A 217 4.17 3.92 18.59
N GLY A 218 5.22 4.75 18.64
CA GLY A 218 6.36 4.66 17.71
C GLY A 218 6.04 5.18 16.30
N ASN A 219 6.83 4.75 15.34
CA ASN A 219 6.69 5.16 13.95
C ASN A 219 5.53 4.44 13.27
N VAL A 220 4.83 5.18 12.41
CA VAL A 220 3.76 4.65 11.57
C VAL A 220 3.87 5.20 10.15
N ASP A 221 3.47 4.40 9.20
CA ASP A 221 3.34 4.80 7.80
C ASP A 221 2.15 5.76 7.65
N ARG A 222 2.38 6.90 7.01
CA ARG A 222 1.34 7.91 6.78
C ARG A 222 1.02 8.01 5.30
N ASP A 223 -0.27 8.06 5.03
CA ASP A 223 -0.84 7.96 3.70
C ASP A 223 -1.72 9.15 3.38
N ALA A 224 -1.75 9.49 2.10
CA ALA A 224 -2.66 10.46 1.52
C ALA A 224 -3.49 9.80 0.42
N PHE A 225 -4.75 10.16 0.32
CA PHE A 225 -5.62 9.79 -0.79
C PHE A 225 -5.68 10.93 -1.81
N ASN A 226 -5.41 10.62 -3.07
CA ASN A 226 -5.41 11.59 -4.17
C ASN A 226 -6.79 11.67 -4.81
N GLY A 227 -7.73 12.31 -4.11
CA GLY A 227 -9.09 12.44 -4.63
C GLY A 227 -10.07 13.01 -3.61
N SER A 228 -11.33 12.98 -3.97
CA SER A 228 -12.46 13.42 -3.13
C SER A 228 -12.99 12.30 -2.24
N THR A 229 -13.81 12.66 -1.25
CA THR A 229 -14.53 11.68 -0.41
C THR A 229 -15.41 10.72 -1.23
N SER A 230 -16.05 11.20 -2.30
CA SER A 230 -16.81 10.34 -3.20
C SER A 230 -15.91 9.35 -3.95
N GLY A 231 -14.71 9.78 -4.36
CA GLY A 231 -13.69 8.92 -4.96
C GLY A 231 -13.22 7.82 -4.00
N LEU A 232 -12.95 8.16 -2.74
CA LEU A 232 -12.58 7.17 -1.73
C LEU A 232 -13.73 6.17 -1.49
N ASN A 233 -14.98 6.65 -1.43
CA ASN A 233 -16.14 5.79 -1.25
C ASN A 233 -16.38 4.85 -2.45
N ALA A 234 -16.03 5.26 -3.66
CA ALA A 234 -16.14 4.42 -4.86
C ALA A 234 -15.15 3.23 -4.85
N LEU A 235 -14.11 3.27 -4.01
CA LEU A 235 -13.17 2.18 -3.82
C LEU A 235 -13.62 1.17 -2.74
N ARG A 236 -14.78 1.37 -2.15
CA ARG A 236 -15.33 0.44 -1.16
C ARG A 236 -16.02 -0.73 -1.86
N LEU A 237 -16.01 -1.86 -1.19
CA LEU A 237 -16.77 -3.04 -1.62
C LEU A 237 -18.28 -2.78 -1.50
N PRO A 238 -19.07 -3.28 -2.45
CA PRO A 238 -20.51 -3.12 -2.49
C PRO A 238 -21.23 -3.79 -1.31
#